data_04474c314d0ab749904d9d915457b532
#
_entry.id   04474c314d0ab749904d9d915457b532
#
_cell.length_a   1.000
_cell.length_b   1.000
_cell.length_c   1.000
_cell.angle_alpha   90.00
_cell.angle_beta   90.00
_cell.angle_gamma   90.00
#
_symmetry.space_group_name_H-M   'P 1'
#
loop_
_entity.id
_entity.type
_entity.pdbx_description
1 polymer ?
#
loop_
_entity_poly.entity_id
_entity_poly.type
_entity_poly.pdbx_seq_one_letter_code
_entity_poly.pdbx_strand_id
1 'polypeptide(L)'
;MKLNLHVPFKAWNGEEIKERKGEEEKAKMIDETVSLLLFSGDFIRPSSDAEMVAKQKLASYELYCKISKAKGVVELTAEEAALVKQAAAELNPGGYGQIVELIEKK
;
A
#
# COMPACT_ATOMS: atom_id res chain seq x y z
N MET A 1 12.92 -7.55 4.20
CA MET A 1 11.98 -7.83 5.30
C MET A 1 10.75 -8.57 4.78
N LYS A 2 10.26 -9.51 5.54
CA LYS A 2 9.03 -10.22 5.19
C LYS A 2 7.86 -9.65 5.96
N LEU A 3 6.80 -9.31 5.23
CA LEU A 3 5.59 -8.73 5.81
C LEU A 3 4.36 -9.47 5.29
N ASN A 4 3.36 -9.59 6.14
CA ASN A 4 2.03 -10.01 5.69
C ASN A 4 1.17 -8.77 5.54
N LEU A 5 0.94 -8.35 4.30
CA LEU A 5 0.09 -7.20 4.02
C LEU A 5 -1.39 -7.58 3.83
N HIS A 6 -1.68 -8.88 3.79
CA HIS A 6 -3.06 -9.35 3.66
C HIS A 6 -3.73 -9.40 5.03
N VAL A 7 -3.91 -8.22 5.60
CA VAL A 7 -4.57 -8.03 6.90
C VAL A 7 -5.57 -6.90 6.77
N PRO A 8 -6.66 -6.93 7.53
CA PRO A 8 -7.68 -5.87 7.44
C PRO A 8 -7.23 -4.58 8.13
N PHE A 9 -7.72 -3.46 7.63
CA PHE A 9 -7.60 -2.19 8.36
C PHE A 9 -8.51 -2.24 9.59
N LYS A 10 -8.07 -1.57 10.65
CA LYS A 10 -8.85 -1.41 11.87
C LYS A 10 -9.36 0.02 11.99
N ALA A 11 -10.59 0.17 12.49
CA ALA A 11 -11.14 1.47 12.84
C ALA A 11 -10.58 1.93 14.19
N TRP A 12 -10.90 3.14 14.59
CA TRP A 12 -10.41 3.73 15.84
C TRP A 12 -10.74 2.87 17.07
N ASN A 13 -11.82 2.11 17.02
CA ASN A 13 -12.28 1.25 18.13
C ASN A 13 -11.72 -0.18 18.06
N GLY A 14 -10.84 -0.47 17.10
CA GLY A 14 -10.24 -1.78 16.92
C GLY A 14 -11.04 -2.75 16.08
N GLU A 15 -12.22 -2.36 15.61
CA GLU A 15 -13.02 -3.22 14.74
C GLU A 15 -12.52 -3.13 13.29
N GLU A 16 -12.69 -4.21 12.54
CA GLU A 16 -12.30 -4.23 11.14
C GLU A 16 -13.16 -3.26 10.33
N ILE A 17 -12.49 -2.47 9.48
CA ILE A 17 -13.18 -1.62 8.53
C ILE A 17 -13.68 -2.51 7.39
N LYS A 18 -14.96 -2.37 7.08
CA LYS A 18 -15.57 -3.15 6.01
C LYS A 18 -15.98 -2.26 4.85
N GLU A 19 -15.89 -2.80 3.66
CA GLU A 19 -16.35 -2.12 2.46
C GLU A 19 -17.29 -3.05 1.69
N ARG A 20 -18.16 -2.43 0.91
CA ARG A 20 -19.14 -3.18 0.14
C ARG A 20 -18.62 -3.43 -1.27
N LYS A 21 -18.57 -4.70 -1.66
CA LYS A 21 -18.23 -5.10 -3.03
C LYS A 21 -19.42 -5.85 -3.61
N GLY A 22 -20.21 -5.16 -4.44
CA GLY A 22 -21.46 -5.72 -4.93
C GLY A 22 -22.45 -5.89 -3.80
N GLU A 23 -22.95 -7.10 -3.59
CA GLU A 23 -23.90 -7.42 -2.51
C GLU A 23 -23.19 -7.92 -1.25
N GLU A 24 -21.89 -8.14 -1.31
CA GLU A 24 -21.12 -8.64 -0.19
C GLU A 24 -20.38 -7.53 0.55
N GLU A 25 -20.36 -7.66 1.86
CA GLU A 25 -19.59 -6.78 2.74
C GLU A 25 -18.32 -7.53 3.14
N LYS A 26 -17.17 -6.98 2.78
CA LYS A 26 -15.86 -7.59 3.06
C LYS A 26 -14.95 -6.65 3.81
N ALA A 27 -14.06 -7.21 4.61
CA ALA A 27 -13.05 -6.40 5.29
C ALA A 27 -12.17 -5.69 4.26
N LYS A 28 -11.86 -4.43 4.52
CA LYS A 28 -10.95 -3.65 3.69
C LYS A 28 -9.52 -4.05 4.01
N MET A 29 -8.85 -4.68 3.04
CA MET A 29 -7.52 -5.25 3.25
C MET A 29 -6.42 -4.26 2.90
N ILE A 30 -5.35 -4.29 3.69
CA ILE A 30 -4.21 -3.37 3.50
C ILE A 30 -3.51 -3.61 2.16
N ASP A 31 -3.28 -4.87 1.79
CA ASP A 31 -2.62 -5.19 0.52
C ASP A 31 -3.40 -4.69 -0.69
N GLU A 32 -4.72 -4.76 -0.66
CA GLU A 32 -5.56 -4.27 -1.75
C GLU A 32 -5.45 -2.75 -1.88
N THR A 33 -5.47 -2.05 -0.74
CA THR A 33 -5.35 -0.59 -0.75
C THR A 33 -3.95 -0.15 -1.21
N VAL A 34 -2.91 -0.80 -0.72
CA VAL A 34 -1.53 -0.51 -1.15
C VAL A 34 -1.37 -0.77 -2.64
N SER A 35 -1.91 -1.88 -3.14
CA SER A 35 -1.87 -2.20 -4.57
C SER A 35 -2.55 -1.12 -5.40
N LEU A 36 -3.70 -0.66 -4.96
CA LEU A 36 -4.43 0.40 -5.67
C LEU A 36 -3.63 1.71 -5.68
N LEU A 37 -3.06 2.11 -4.55
CA LEU A 37 -2.25 3.32 -4.46
C LEU A 37 -1.02 3.27 -5.37
N LEU A 38 -0.36 2.12 -5.42
CA LEU A 38 0.81 1.93 -6.27
C LEU A 38 0.44 1.91 -7.75
N PHE A 39 -0.69 1.29 -8.07
CA PHE A 39 -1.16 1.21 -9.45
C PHE A 39 -1.57 2.57 -9.99
N SER A 40 -2.30 3.36 -9.20
CA SER A 40 -2.75 4.68 -9.62
C SER A 40 -1.62 5.71 -9.66
N GLY A 41 -0.66 5.60 -8.73
CA GLY A 41 0.49 6.49 -8.69
C GLY A 41 0.19 7.94 -8.36
N ASP A 42 -0.98 8.22 -7.78
CA ASP A 42 -1.38 9.59 -7.44
C ASP A 42 -0.43 10.28 -6.46
N PHE A 43 0.33 9.50 -5.70
CA PHE A 43 1.32 10.03 -4.76
C PHE A 43 2.59 10.54 -5.44
N ILE A 44 2.80 10.20 -6.71
CA ILE A 44 3.99 10.62 -7.46
C ILE A 44 3.84 12.09 -7.83
N ARG A 45 4.78 12.90 -7.38
CA ARG A 45 4.72 14.35 -7.59
C ARG A 45 5.13 14.72 -9.01
N PRO A 46 4.45 15.70 -9.64
CA PRO A 46 4.88 16.21 -10.93
C PRO A 46 6.29 16.83 -10.84
N SER A 47 7.08 16.64 -11.86
CA SER A 47 8.43 17.17 -11.93
C SER A 47 8.76 17.53 -13.37
N SER A 48 9.65 18.50 -13.56
CA SER A 48 10.15 18.84 -14.88
C SER A 48 11.09 17.77 -15.43
N ASP A 49 11.57 16.86 -14.57
CA ASP A 49 12.43 15.75 -14.99
C ASP A 49 11.55 14.55 -15.38
N ALA A 50 11.19 14.47 -16.65
CA ALA A 50 10.31 13.42 -17.17
C ALA A 50 10.91 12.02 -17.00
N GLU A 51 12.23 11.90 -17.06
CA GLU A 51 12.92 10.63 -16.89
C GLU A 51 12.79 10.11 -15.48
N MET A 52 12.96 10.99 -14.50
CA MET A 52 12.80 10.64 -13.09
C MET A 52 11.37 10.22 -12.78
N VAL A 53 10.39 10.95 -13.31
CA VAL A 53 8.96 10.61 -13.12
C VAL A 53 8.65 9.26 -13.73
N ALA A 54 9.16 8.98 -14.92
CA ALA A 54 8.96 7.69 -15.59
C ALA A 54 9.55 6.54 -14.77
N LYS A 55 10.73 6.72 -14.18
CA LYS A 55 11.35 5.72 -13.32
C LYS A 55 10.51 5.45 -12.06
N GLN A 56 9.97 6.50 -11.46
CA GLN A 56 9.10 6.36 -10.30
C GLN A 56 7.84 5.61 -10.63
N LYS A 57 7.23 5.90 -11.76
CA LYS A 57 6.03 5.20 -12.22
C LYS A 57 6.31 3.72 -12.46
N LEU A 58 7.44 3.40 -13.08
CA LEU A 58 7.81 2.01 -13.33
C LEU A 58 8.07 1.26 -12.03
N ALA A 59 8.81 1.86 -11.11
CA ALA A 59 9.08 1.26 -9.80
C ALA A 59 7.78 0.99 -9.03
N SER A 60 6.84 1.93 -9.08
CA SER A 60 5.55 1.79 -8.45
C SER A 60 4.75 0.64 -9.05
N TYR A 61 4.72 0.54 -10.37
CA TYR A 61 4.03 -0.54 -11.08
C TYR A 61 4.64 -1.91 -10.76
N GLU A 62 5.96 -2.01 -10.77
CA GLU A 62 6.66 -3.26 -10.47
C GLU A 62 6.37 -3.72 -9.03
N LEU A 63 6.35 -2.79 -8.09
CA LEU A 63 6.03 -3.11 -6.70
C LEU A 63 4.57 -3.53 -6.56
N TYR A 64 3.65 -2.87 -7.27
CA TYR A 64 2.26 -3.28 -7.34
C TYR A 64 2.15 -4.74 -7.81
N CYS A 65 2.84 -5.10 -8.86
CA CYS A 65 2.84 -6.47 -9.38
C CYS A 65 3.35 -7.47 -8.34
N LYS A 66 4.42 -7.11 -7.65
CA LYS A 66 5.02 -7.97 -6.62
C LYS A 66 4.06 -8.23 -5.47
N ILE A 67 3.43 -7.19 -4.95
CA ILE A 67 2.49 -7.29 -3.82
C ILE A 67 1.23 -8.04 -4.24
N SER A 68 0.70 -7.71 -5.41
CA SER A 68 -0.52 -8.31 -5.94
C SER A 68 -0.35 -9.81 -6.17
N LYS A 69 0.80 -10.26 -6.63
CA LYS A 69 1.09 -11.68 -6.89
C LYS A 69 1.36 -12.46 -5.59
N ALA A 70 1.88 -11.78 -4.58
CA ALA A 70 2.23 -12.44 -3.31
C ALA A 70 1.01 -12.93 -2.53
N LYS A 71 -0.10 -12.24 -2.62
CA LYS A 71 -1.37 -12.57 -1.94
C LYS A 71 -1.21 -12.84 -0.45
N GLY A 72 -0.40 -12.03 0.22
CA GLY A 72 -0.17 -12.16 1.66
C GLY A 72 1.24 -11.79 2.02
N VAL A 73 2.06 -12.78 2.36
CA VAL A 73 3.44 -12.52 2.77
C VAL A 73 4.28 -12.12 1.56
N VAL A 74 4.95 -10.99 1.67
CA VAL A 74 5.80 -10.46 0.63
C VAL A 74 7.13 -10.04 1.26
N GLU A 75 8.21 -10.24 0.52
CA GLU A 75 9.51 -9.78 0.96
C GLU A 75 9.86 -8.46 0.26
N LEU A 76 10.06 -7.42 1.05
CA LEU A 76 10.34 -6.07 0.55
C LEU A 76 11.78 -5.67 0.89
N THR A 77 12.42 -4.98 -0.06
CA THR A 77 13.68 -4.29 0.23
C THR A 77 13.37 -3.01 1.02
N ALA A 78 14.39 -2.39 1.59
CA ALA A 78 14.22 -1.12 2.28
C ALA A 78 13.65 -0.04 1.35
N GLU A 79 14.08 -0.03 0.09
CA GLU A 79 13.59 0.92 -0.91
C GLU A 79 12.14 0.69 -1.25
N GLU A 80 11.74 -0.57 -1.37
CA GLU A 80 10.35 -0.94 -1.63
C GLU A 80 9.45 -0.57 -0.44
N ALA A 81 9.92 -0.82 0.78
CA ALA A 81 9.18 -0.43 1.98
C ALA A 81 9.00 1.09 2.05
N ALA A 82 10.03 1.85 1.71
CA ALA A 82 9.94 3.31 1.65
C ALA A 82 8.91 3.77 0.62
N LEU A 83 8.84 3.10 -0.53
CA LEU A 83 7.87 3.42 -1.57
C LEU A 83 6.43 3.14 -1.10
N VAL A 84 6.23 2.04 -0.38
CA VAL A 84 4.92 1.74 0.21
C VAL A 84 4.50 2.84 1.19
N LYS A 85 5.42 3.29 2.05
CA LYS A 85 5.13 4.39 2.98
C LYS A 85 4.78 5.68 2.24
N GLN A 86 5.49 5.97 1.16
CA GLN A 86 5.26 7.15 0.35
C GLN A 86 3.86 7.13 -0.27
N ALA A 87 3.48 5.98 -0.83
CA ALA A 87 2.14 5.79 -1.39
C ALA A 87 1.07 5.91 -0.29
N ALA A 88 1.33 5.31 0.88
CA ALA A 88 0.39 5.30 1.99
C ALA A 88 0.18 6.70 2.60
N ALA A 89 1.10 7.63 2.36
CA ALA A 89 0.96 9.00 2.85
C ALA A 89 -0.27 9.72 2.28
N GLU A 90 -0.87 9.20 1.20
CA GLU A 90 -2.12 9.73 0.66
C GLU A 90 -3.34 9.35 1.50
N LEU A 91 -3.18 8.42 2.41
CA LEU A 91 -4.27 7.96 3.28
C LEU A 91 -4.44 8.88 4.49
N ASN A 92 -5.57 8.71 5.17
CA ASN A 92 -5.78 9.40 6.44
C ASN A 92 -4.81 8.86 7.51
N PRO A 93 -4.67 9.56 8.66
CA PRO A 93 -3.73 9.11 9.69
C PRO A 93 -3.93 7.67 10.17
N GLY A 94 -5.18 7.23 10.29
CA GLY A 94 -5.47 5.87 10.72
C GLY A 94 -4.97 4.82 9.75
N GLY A 95 -5.18 5.02 8.46
CA GLY A 95 -4.70 4.10 7.43
C GLY A 95 -3.20 4.14 7.29
N TYR A 96 -2.62 5.32 7.22
CA TYR A 96 -1.18 5.50 7.11
C TYR A 96 -0.44 4.88 8.28
N GLY A 97 -0.90 5.17 9.50
CA GLY A 97 -0.27 4.67 10.73
C GLY A 97 -0.23 3.15 10.78
N GLN A 98 -1.32 2.49 10.39
CA GLN A 98 -1.36 1.03 10.40
C GLN A 98 -0.38 0.42 9.42
N ILE A 99 -0.22 1.02 8.24
CA ILE A 99 0.75 0.54 7.25
C ILE A 99 2.18 0.75 7.75
N VAL A 100 2.47 1.91 8.33
CA VAL A 100 3.80 2.19 8.88
C VAL A 100 4.14 1.21 10.02
N GLU A 101 3.18 0.92 10.89
CA GLU A 101 3.40 -0.05 11.96
C GLU A 101 3.74 -1.44 11.42
N LEU A 102 3.05 -1.89 10.38
CA LEU A 102 3.35 -3.19 9.76
C LEU A 102 4.78 -3.24 9.23
N ILE A 103 5.24 -2.15 8.64
CA ILE A 103 6.57 -2.10 8.03
C ILE A 103 7.67 -1.99 9.10
N GLU A 104 7.45 -1.18 10.14
CA GLU A 104 8.47 -0.89 11.15
C GLU A 104 8.44 -1.80 12.36
N LYS A 105 7.32 -2.46 12.59
CA LYS A 105 7.18 -3.37 13.72
C LYS A 105 7.78 -4.72 13.38
N LYS A 106 8.72 -5.12 14.17
CA LYS A 106 9.38 -6.41 14.00
C LYS A 106 8.78 -7.47 14.91
#